data_adc7dbff27d1673366ed61ef15e995be
#
_entry.id   adc7dbff27d1673366ed61ef15e995be
#
_cell.length_a   1.000
_cell.length_b   1.000
_cell.length_c   1.000
_cell.angle_alpha   90.00
_cell.angle_beta   90.00
_cell.angle_gamma   90.00
#
_symmetry.space_group_name_H-M   'P 1'
#
loop_
_entity.id
_entity.type
_entity.pdbx_description
1 polymer ?
#
loop_
_entity_poly.entity_id
_entity_poly.type
_entity_poly.pdbx_seq_one_letter_code
_entity_poly.pdbx_strand_id
1 'polypeptide(L)'
;PYIAELLHKSQEDVQDAMLTQELAYINPVTGLVEERSEYLSGNVRDKLLQAEQANENGLFNANIRALSKIIPLDVPLPQIKISLGSTWVPTELYERFFHEKFNVEAKITKTAANKYIARITNKGNTVDASMGVADAPGSRLALDRMNKTQTYLSKKEWDSLTNKEKKVKDPEAMAQAAIKQTELDEAFEQWCKQQDEATTDKLTEIY
;
A
#
# COMPACT_ATOMS: atom_id res chain seq x y z
N PRO A 1 24.53 35.30 -4.50
CA PRO A 1 25.06 36.63 -4.92
C PRO A 1 24.35 37.78 -4.20
N TYR A 2 23.02 37.87 -4.30
CA TYR A 2 22.24 39.02 -3.76
C TYR A 2 22.42 39.26 -2.27
N ILE A 3 22.41 38.19 -1.42
CA ILE A 3 22.65 38.32 0.02
C ILE A 3 24.07 38.81 0.31
N ALA A 4 25.05 38.35 -0.45
CA ALA A 4 26.44 38.78 -0.33
C ALA A 4 26.61 40.27 -0.60
N GLU A 5 25.95 40.79 -1.63
CA GLU A 5 25.92 42.25 -1.97
C GLU A 5 25.29 43.04 -0.81
N LEU A 6 24.13 42.62 -0.31
CA LEU A 6 23.43 43.30 0.79
C LEU A 6 24.26 43.35 2.08
N LEU A 7 25.01 42.27 2.37
CA LEU A 7 25.83 42.18 3.57
C LEU A 7 27.25 42.72 3.38
N HIS A 8 27.62 43.19 2.19
CA HIS A 8 28.98 43.63 1.85
C HIS A 8 30.04 42.57 2.20
N LYS A 9 29.71 41.28 1.95
CA LYS A 9 30.59 40.12 2.23
C LYS A 9 30.87 39.37 0.92
N SER A 10 31.89 38.51 0.94
CA SER A 10 32.13 37.59 -0.18
C SER A 10 31.00 36.54 -0.24
N GLN A 11 30.77 35.97 -1.41
CA GLN A 11 29.80 34.88 -1.55
C GLN A 11 30.19 33.66 -0.72
N GLU A 12 31.47 33.38 -0.61
CA GLU A 12 32.06 32.30 0.16
C GLU A 12 31.79 32.46 1.67
N ASP A 13 32.05 33.65 2.23
CA ASP A 13 31.76 33.96 3.64
C ASP A 13 30.27 33.81 3.98
N VAL A 14 29.40 34.17 3.04
CA VAL A 14 27.94 34.04 3.24
C VAL A 14 27.54 32.56 3.20
N GLN A 15 28.08 31.77 2.27
CA GLN A 15 27.80 30.33 2.22
C GLN A 15 28.28 29.62 3.48
N ASP A 16 29.49 29.92 3.93
CA ASP A 16 30.05 29.33 5.16
C ASP A 16 29.21 29.69 6.39
N ALA A 17 28.76 30.93 6.47
CA ALA A 17 27.87 31.35 7.55
C ALA A 17 26.52 30.64 7.51
N MET A 18 25.95 30.44 6.32
CA MET A 18 24.69 29.69 6.16
C MET A 18 24.83 28.22 6.52
N LEU A 19 25.93 27.57 6.14
CA LEU A 19 26.23 26.17 6.50
C LEU A 19 26.45 26.05 8.01
N THR A 20 27.22 26.93 8.62
CA THR A 20 27.49 26.93 10.07
C THR A 20 26.23 27.11 10.92
N GLN A 21 25.29 27.91 10.43
CA GLN A 21 24.00 28.16 11.11
C GLN A 21 22.91 27.17 10.73
N GLU A 22 23.23 26.14 9.96
CA GLU A 22 22.28 25.15 9.43
C GLU A 22 21.09 25.79 8.65
N LEU A 23 21.32 26.94 8.00
CA LEU A 23 20.37 27.61 7.11
C LEU A 23 20.42 27.09 5.67
N ALA A 24 21.48 26.38 5.34
CA ALA A 24 21.70 25.69 4.07
C ALA A 24 22.47 24.39 4.31
N TYR A 25 22.42 23.49 3.35
CA TYR A 25 23.12 22.20 3.37
C TYR A 25 23.82 21.94 2.05
N ILE A 26 24.94 21.24 2.07
CA ILE A 26 25.60 20.76 0.83
C ILE A 26 24.87 19.48 0.41
N ASN A 27 24.35 19.47 -0.80
CA ASN A 27 23.75 18.25 -1.35
C ASN A 27 24.87 17.25 -1.72
N PRO A 28 24.88 16.04 -1.12
CA PRO A 28 25.97 15.07 -1.32
C PRO A 28 26.08 14.53 -2.75
N VAL A 29 25.03 14.64 -3.56
CA VAL A 29 24.99 14.16 -4.95
C VAL A 29 25.48 15.21 -5.92
N THR A 30 25.03 16.46 -5.74
CA THR A 30 25.34 17.57 -6.66
C THR A 30 26.53 18.41 -6.25
N GLY A 31 26.92 18.36 -4.97
CA GLY A 31 27.92 19.23 -4.36
C GLY A 31 27.47 20.69 -4.20
N LEU A 32 26.23 21.03 -4.56
CA LEU A 32 25.71 22.38 -4.45
C LEU A 32 25.18 22.69 -3.05
N VAL A 33 25.27 23.97 -2.68
CA VAL A 33 24.64 24.49 -1.44
C VAL A 33 23.19 24.78 -1.75
N GLU A 34 22.29 24.07 -1.07
CA GLU A 34 20.83 24.23 -1.14
C GLU A 34 20.31 24.89 0.13
N GLU A 35 19.34 25.77 0.02
CA GLU A 35 18.67 26.37 1.18
C GLU A 35 17.96 25.28 2.01
N ARG A 36 17.89 25.50 3.33
CA ARG A 36 17.29 24.54 4.27
C ARG A 36 15.90 24.05 3.85
N SER A 37 15.02 24.96 3.44
CA SER A 37 13.64 24.60 3.07
C SER A 37 13.58 23.73 1.80
N GLU A 38 14.49 23.96 0.86
CA GLU A 38 14.62 23.18 -0.37
C GLU A 38 15.26 21.82 -0.08
N TYR A 39 16.39 21.81 0.65
CA TYR A 39 17.08 20.58 0.97
C TYR A 39 16.23 19.61 1.80
N LEU A 40 15.51 20.14 2.79
CA LEU A 40 14.67 19.35 3.71
C LEU A 40 13.25 19.07 3.15
N SER A 41 13.03 19.16 1.84
CA SER A 41 11.78 18.86 1.17
C SER A 41 11.92 17.72 0.13
N GLY A 42 10.82 17.25 -0.42
CA GLY A 42 10.80 16.16 -1.39
C GLY A 42 11.03 14.79 -0.77
N ASN A 43 11.78 13.90 -1.44
CA ASN A 43 12.08 12.56 -0.90
C ASN A 43 13.21 12.63 0.14
N VAL A 44 12.84 12.96 1.37
CA VAL A 44 13.78 13.13 2.48
C VAL A 44 14.44 11.81 2.93
N ARG A 45 13.80 10.66 2.67
CA ARG A 45 14.39 9.34 2.98
C ARG A 45 15.54 9.01 2.05
N ASP A 46 15.39 9.22 0.74
CA ASP A 46 16.47 9.05 -0.22
C ASP A 46 17.62 10.02 0.05
N LYS A 47 17.31 11.28 0.39
CA LYS A 47 18.33 12.27 0.77
C LYS A 47 19.11 11.86 2.01
N LEU A 48 18.44 11.27 3.02
CA LEU A 48 19.13 10.73 4.20
C LEU A 48 20.08 9.60 3.83
N LEU A 49 19.62 8.63 3.06
CA LEU A 49 20.43 7.51 2.59
C LEU A 49 21.68 8.00 1.81
N GLN A 50 21.50 8.97 0.92
CA GLN A 50 22.58 9.58 0.15
C GLN A 50 23.59 10.31 1.06
N ALA A 51 23.08 11.05 2.08
CA ALA A 51 23.94 11.73 3.03
C ALA A 51 24.72 10.76 3.91
N GLU A 52 24.13 9.64 4.34
CA GLU A 52 24.79 8.58 5.10
C GLU A 52 25.86 7.88 4.28
N GLN A 53 25.59 7.53 3.02
CA GLN A 53 26.53 6.90 2.10
C GLN A 53 27.73 7.79 1.78
N ALA A 54 27.53 9.11 1.66
CA ALA A 54 28.59 10.06 1.38
C ALA A 54 29.38 10.51 2.61
N ASN A 55 28.97 10.13 3.83
CA ASN A 55 29.49 10.66 5.09
C ASN A 55 30.77 9.96 5.60
N GLU A 56 31.73 9.67 4.73
CA GLU A 56 32.97 8.98 5.12
C GLU A 56 33.79 9.73 6.18
N ASN A 57 33.76 11.08 6.16
CA ASN A 57 34.57 11.93 7.03
C ASN A 57 33.75 12.80 7.99
N GLY A 58 32.47 12.53 8.18
CA GLY A 58 31.60 13.31 9.04
C GLY A 58 31.11 14.65 8.45
N LEU A 59 31.41 14.90 7.16
CA LEU A 59 31.05 16.15 6.45
C LEU A 59 29.55 16.38 6.43
N PHE A 60 28.76 15.33 6.32
CA PHE A 60 27.30 15.38 6.19
C PHE A 60 26.55 15.12 7.51
N ASN A 61 27.24 15.19 8.68
CA ASN A 61 26.60 14.99 9.98
C ASN A 61 25.43 15.97 10.25
N ALA A 62 25.55 17.22 9.82
CA ALA A 62 24.49 18.22 9.93
C ALA A 62 23.27 17.84 9.07
N ASN A 63 23.51 17.39 7.85
CA ASN A 63 22.49 16.90 6.90
C ASN A 63 21.71 15.73 7.53
N ILE A 64 22.43 14.71 8.00
CA ILE A 64 21.86 13.50 8.62
C ILE A 64 20.99 13.88 9.81
N ARG A 65 21.49 14.73 10.74
CA ARG A 65 20.71 15.19 11.90
C ARG A 65 19.45 15.95 11.49
N ALA A 66 19.54 16.81 10.49
CA ALA A 66 18.41 17.61 10.04
C ALA A 66 17.35 16.75 9.34
N LEU A 67 17.77 15.86 8.45
CA LEU A 67 16.89 14.93 7.74
C LEU A 67 16.22 13.94 8.69
N SER A 68 16.97 13.35 9.64
CA SER A 68 16.41 12.41 10.63
C SER A 68 15.33 13.03 11.52
N LYS A 69 15.38 14.35 11.76
CA LYS A 69 14.37 15.05 12.57
C LYS A 69 13.04 15.24 11.85
N ILE A 70 13.06 15.31 10.51
CA ILE A 70 11.86 15.58 9.72
C ILE A 70 11.26 14.33 9.07
N ILE A 71 12.00 13.21 9.06
CA ILE A 71 11.46 11.94 8.57
C ILE A 71 10.32 11.52 9.51
N PRO A 72 9.10 11.32 9.00
CA PRO A 72 8.01 10.81 9.81
C PRO A 72 8.38 9.45 10.41
N LEU A 73 8.01 9.22 11.65
CA LEU A 73 8.11 7.89 12.24
C LEU A 73 7.30 6.90 11.42
N ASP A 74 7.85 5.72 11.23
CA ASP A 74 7.13 4.63 10.56
C ASP A 74 5.87 4.30 11.36
N VAL A 75 4.74 4.18 10.64
CA VAL A 75 3.48 3.80 11.27
C VAL A 75 3.55 2.30 11.58
N PRO A 76 3.44 1.89 12.86
CA PRO A 76 3.45 0.48 13.20
C PRO A 76 2.32 -0.28 12.51
N LEU A 77 2.57 -1.48 12.04
CA LEU A 77 1.59 -2.30 11.30
C LEU A 77 0.20 -2.38 11.97
N PRO A 78 0.08 -2.50 13.32
CA PRO A 78 -1.23 -2.48 13.98
C PRO A 78 -2.08 -1.22 13.73
N GLN A 79 -1.44 -0.09 13.43
CA GLN A 79 -2.11 1.18 13.13
C GLN A 79 -2.41 1.38 11.64
N ILE A 80 -1.83 0.53 10.78
CA ILE A 80 -2.06 0.56 9.34
C ILE A 80 -3.36 -0.19 9.04
N LYS A 81 -4.29 0.48 8.35
CA LYS A 81 -5.49 -0.18 7.82
C LYS A 81 -5.14 -0.93 6.54
N ILE A 82 -5.25 -2.25 6.57
CA ILE A 82 -4.97 -3.12 5.44
C ILE A 82 -6.30 -3.68 4.93
N SER A 83 -6.62 -3.43 3.67
CA SER A 83 -7.86 -3.90 3.05
C SER A 83 -7.58 -4.80 1.86
N LEU A 84 -8.51 -5.70 1.55
CA LEU A 84 -8.49 -6.47 0.31
C LEU A 84 -8.47 -5.53 -0.89
N GLY A 85 -7.44 -5.67 -1.74
CA GLY A 85 -7.24 -4.82 -2.91
C GLY A 85 -6.46 -3.53 -2.64
N SER A 86 -5.83 -3.38 -1.46
CA SER A 86 -4.83 -2.33 -1.22
C SER A 86 -3.69 -2.46 -2.22
N THR A 87 -3.43 -1.40 -2.99
CA THR A 87 -2.52 -1.47 -4.15
C THR A 87 -1.05 -1.61 -3.79
N TRP A 88 -0.69 -1.32 -2.55
CA TRP A 88 0.66 -1.45 -2.00
C TRP A 88 0.96 -2.84 -1.45
N VAL A 89 -0.07 -3.66 -1.16
CA VAL A 89 0.12 -5.04 -0.69
C VAL A 89 0.57 -5.94 -1.85
N PRO A 90 1.66 -6.73 -1.67
CA PRO A 90 2.14 -7.66 -2.68
C PRO A 90 1.10 -8.73 -3.04
N THR A 91 1.03 -9.11 -4.32
CA THR A 91 0.06 -10.12 -4.81
C THR A 91 0.25 -11.48 -4.19
N GLU A 92 1.48 -11.83 -3.82
CA GLU A 92 1.83 -13.08 -3.14
C GLU A 92 1.13 -13.24 -1.79
N LEU A 93 0.90 -12.13 -1.06
CA LEU A 93 0.14 -12.18 0.21
C LEU A 93 -1.34 -12.46 -0.03
N TYR A 94 -1.92 -11.94 -1.09
CA TYR A 94 -3.28 -12.32 -1.47
C TYR A 94 -3.36 -13.80 -1.87
N GLU A 95 -2.37 -14.33 -2.61
CA GLU A 95 -2.30 -15.75 -2.99
C GLU A 95 -2.23 -16.64 -1.74
N ARG A 96 -1.38 -16.30 -0.76
CA ARG A 96 -1.29 -17.01 0.53
C ARG A 96 -2.60 -16.95 1.32
N PHE A 97 -3.22 -15.78 1.42
CA PHE A 97 -4.52 -15.62 2.08
C PHE A 97 -5.60 -16.49 1.41
N PHE A 98 -5.65 -16.51 0.08
CA PHE A 98 -6.60 -17.35 -0.66
C PHE A 98 -6.37 -18.83 -0.40
N HIS A 99 -5.10 -19.26 -0.34
CA HIS A 99 -4.76 -20.63 0.01
C HIS A 99 -5.20 -20.99 1.43
N GLU A 100 -4.81 -20.21 2.42
CA GLU A 100 -5.07 -20.49 3.82
C GLU A 100 -6.55 -20.33 4.19
N LYS A 101 -7.23 -19.33 3.63
CA LYS A 101 -8.62 -19.03 3.99
C LYS A 101 -9.64 -19.86 3.24
N PHE A 102 -9.43 -20.07 1.94
CA PHE A 102 -10.40 -20.71 1.07
C PHE A 102 -9.96 -22.10 0.60
N ASN A 103 -8.75 -22.53 0.96
CA ASN A 103 -8.13 -23.77 0.45
C ASN A 103 -8.10 -23.80 -1.09
N VAL A 104 -7.79 -22.68 -1.73
CA VAL A 104 -7.69 -22.55 -3.18
C VAL A 104 -6.27 -22.18 -3.63
N GLU A 105 -5.81 -22.81 -4.71
CA GLU A 105 -4.59 -22.41 -5.40
C GLU A 105 -4.93 -21.28 -6.37
N ALA A 106 -4.54 -20.07 -6.03
CA ALA A 106 -4.82 -18.88 -6.83
C ALA A 106 -3.51 -18.23 -7.30
N LYS A 107 -3.43 -17.91 -8.60
CA LYS A 107 -2.42 -16.98 -9.12
C LYS A 107 -3.08 -15.62 -9.35
N ILE A 108 -2.64 -14.62 -8.59
CA ILE A 108 -3.24 -13.28 -8.60
C ILE A 108 -2.30 -12.32 -9.33
N THR A 109 -2.83 -11.63 -10.32
CA THR A 109 -2.11 -10.60 -11.08
C THR A 109 -2.83 -9.27 -10.98
N LYS A 110 -2.07 -8.18 -10.90
CA LYS A 110 -2.59 -6.82 -10.91
C LYS A 110 -2.32 -6.17 -12.26
N THR A 111 -3.36 -5.64 -12.90
CA THR A 111 -3.25 -4.92 -14.18
C THR A 111 -2.77 -3.49 -13.97
N ALA A 112 -2.36 -2.82 -15.06
CA ALA A 112 -1.99 -1.40 -15.04
C ALA A 112 -3.13 -0.47 -14.54
N ALA A 113 -4.39 -0.90 -14.69
CA ALA A 113 -5.56 -0.19 -14.17
C ALA A 113 -5.88 -0.55 -12.70
N ASN A 114 -4.93 -1.14 -11.96
CA ASN A 114 -5.09 -1.61 -10.57
C ASN A 114 -6.25 -2.60 -10.35
N LYS A 115 -6.64 -3.34 -11.40
CA LYS A 115 -7.60 -4.44 -11.27
C LYS A 115 -6.88 -5.75 -10.98
N TYR A 116 -7.45 -6.57 -10.12
CA TYR A 116 -6.95 -7.89 -9.76
C TYR A 116 -7.66 -8.97 -10.56
N ILE A 117 -6.89 -9.89 -11.12
CA ILE A 117 -7.37 -11.07 -11.84
C ILE A 117 -6.83 -12.30 -11.11
N ALA A 118 -7.70 -13.22 -10.72
CA ALA A 118 -7.31 -14.46 -10.08
C ALA A 118 -7.56 -15.64 -11.04
N ARG A 119 -6.52 -16.46 -11.25
CA ARG A 119 -6.64 -17.78 -11.91
C ARG A 119 -6.60 -18.82 -10.79
N ILE A 120 -7.75 -19.47 -10.55
CA ILE A 120 -7.93 -20.48 -9.52
C ILE A 120 -7.94 -21.86 -10.19
N THR A 121 -7.12 -22.82 -9.71
CA THR A 121 -6.93 -24.15 -10.30
C THR A 121 -7.79 -25.23 -9.64
N ASN A 122 -8.09 -25.15 -8.34
CA ASN A 122 -8.87 -26.13 -7.60
C ASN A 122 -10.25 -25.59 -7.17
N LYS A 123 -11.02 -25.14 -8.16
CA LYS A 123 -12.37 -24.58 -7.94
C LYS A 123 -13.33 -25.63 -7.36
N GLY A 124 -14.32 -25.15 -6.59
CA GLY A 124 -15.44 -25.99 -6.14
C GLY A 124 -15.14 -26.80 -4.89
N ASN A 125 -14.07 -26.50 -4.14
CA ASN A 125 -13.86 -27.13 -2.85
C ASN A 125 -14.91 -26.65 -1.81
N THR A 126 -15.18 -27.52 -0.83
CA THR A 126 -16.22 -27.28 0.18
C THR A 126 -15.90 -26.11 1.11
N VAL A 127 -14.63 -25.84 1.40
CA VAL A 127 -14.19 -24.74 2.26
C VAL A 127 -14.51 -23.40 1.59
N ASP A 128 -14.14 -23.22 0.33
CA ASP A 128 -14.44 -22.01 -0.43
C ASP A 128 -15.95 -21.77 -0.57
N ALA A 129 -16.70 -22.85 -0.88
CA ALA A 129 -18.15 -22.79 -0.97
C ALA A 129 -18.80 -22.40 0.37
N SER A 130 -18.35 -22.93 1.50
CA SER A 130 -18.89 -22.62 2.84
C SER A 130 -18.67 -21.18 3.28
N MET A 131 -17.67 -20.51 2.71
CA MET A 131 -17.37 -19.10 2.95
C MET A 131 -18.06 -18.15 1.95
N GLY A 132 -18.85 -18.72 1.05
CA GLY A 132 -19.58 -18.00 0.02
C GLY A 132 -21.01 -17.61 0.41
N VAL A 133 -21.73 -17.11 -0.58
CA VAL A 133 -23.17 -16.79 -0.53
C VAL A 133 -23.79 -17.26 -1.81
N ALA A 134 -24.87 -18.06 -1.72
CA ALA A 134 -25.54 -18.67 -2.86
C ALA A 134 -24.55 -19.44 -3.77
N ASP A 135 -24.43 -19.08 -5.03
CA ASP A 135 -23.52 -19.68 -6.00
C ASP A 135 -22.16 -18.95 -6.12
N ALA A 136 -21.90 -17.92 -5.30
CA ALA A 136 -20.64 -17.22 -5.23
C ALA A 136 -19.76 -17.76 -4.09
N PRO A 137 -18.66 -18.46 -4.37
CA PRO A 137 -17.74 -18.91 -3.35
C PRO A 137 -16.99 -17.74 -2.70
N GLY A 138 -16.40 -17.97 -1.52
CA GLY A 138 -15.69 -16.96 -0.75
C GLY A 138 -14.55 -16.29 -1.52
N SER A 139 -13.78 -17.07 -2.28
CA SER A 139 -12.70 -16.56 -3.13
C SER A 139 -13.19 -15.57 -4.20
N ARG A 140 -14.41 -15.78 -4.76
CA ARG A 140 -15.03 -14.82 -5.67
C ARG A 140 -15.43 -13.54 -4.93
N LEU A 141 -16.05 -13.66 -3.76
CA LEU A 141 -16.42 -12.50 -2.95
C LEU A 141 -15.20 -11.66 -2.58
N ALA A 142 -14.09 -12.30 -2.19
CA ALA A 142 -12.83 -11.64 -1.91
C ALA A 142 -12.25 -10.93 -3.13
N LEU A 143 -12.25 -11.56 -4.30
CA LEU A 143 -11.77 -10.96 -5.55
C LEU A 143 -12.63 -9.76 -5.98
N ASP A 144 -13.96 -9.87 -5.87
CA ASP A 144 -14.88 -8.76 -6.14
C ASP A 144 -14.62 -7.60 -5.16
N ARG A 145 -14.35 -7.89 -3.87
CA ARG A 145 -13.95 -6.89 -2.88
C ARG A 145 -12.63 -6.21 -3.23
N MET A 146 -11.60 -6.97 -3.64
CA MET A 146 -10.31 -6.43 -4.11
C MET A 146 -10.50 -5.45 -5.26
N ASN A 147 -11.44 -5.72 -6.15
CA ASN A 147 -11.76 -4.88 -7.30
C ASN A 147 -12.77 -3.77 -6.99
N LYS A 148 -13.23 -3.65 -5.73
CA LYS A 148 -14.28 -2.70 -5.32
C LYS A 148 -15.56 -2.85 -6.14
N THR A 149 -15.91 -4.10 -6.51
CA THR A 149 -17.09 -4.43 -7.29
C THR A 149 -18.11 -5.15 -6.42
N GLN A 150 -19.39 -4.87 -6.68
CA GLN A 150 -20.47 -5.59 -6.05
C GLN A 150 -20.61 -6.97 -6.71
N THR A 151 -20.70 -8.03 -5.90
CA THR A 151 -20.96 -9.38 -6.41
C THR A 151 -22.41 -9.44 -6.93
N TYR A 152 -22.54 -9.72 -8.22
CA TYR A 152 -23.84 -9.90 -8.84
C TYR A 152 -24.32 -11.34 -8.64
N LEU A 153 -25.50 -11.50 -8.02
CA LEU A 153 -26.17 -12.78 -7.80
C LEU A 153 -27.56 -12.78 -8.41
N SER A 154 -28.01 -13.92 -8.90
CA SER A 154 -29.32 -14.10 -9.50
C SER A 154 -29.96 -15.39 -9.02
N LYS A 155 -31.29 -15.36 -8.88
CA LYS A 155 -32.11 -16.52 -8.61
C LYS A 155 -32.95 -16.86 -9.83
N LYS A 156 -33.47 -18.09 -9.89
CA LYS A 156 -34.41 -18.50 -10.92
C LYS A 156 -35.83 -18.25 -10.42
N GLU A 157 -36.63 -17.60 -11.23
CA GLU A 157 -38.07 -17.41 -11.01
C GLU A 157 -38.85 -17.96 -12.19
N TRP A 158 -40.01 -18.53 -11.91
CA TRP A 158 -40.90 -19.03 -12.95
C TRP A 158 -41.66 -17.86 -13.61
N ASP A 159 -41.51 -17.73 -14.91
CA ASP A 159 -42.25 -16.73 -15.67
C ASP A 159 -43.51 -17.39 -16.25
N SER A 160 -44.65 -17.08 -15.69
CA SER A 160 -45.96 -17.61 -16.09
C SER A 160 -46.40 -17.18 -17.48
N LEU A 161 -45.87 -16.09 -18.03
CA LEU A 161 -46.21 -15.62 -19.38
C LEU A 161 -45.48 -16.43 -20.45
N THR A 162 -44.24 -16.77 -20.18
CA THR A 162 -43.41 -17.55 -21.15
C THR A 162 -43.37 -19.03 -20.85
N ASN A 163 -43.90 -19.46 -19.71
CA ASN A 163 -43.86 -20.81 -19.16
C ASN A 163 -42.45 -21.40 -19.10
N LYS A 164 -41.46 -20.56 -18.67
CA LYS A 164 -40.05 -20.89 -18.57
C LYS A 164 -39.42 -20.31 -17.32
N GLU A 165 -38.31 -20.91 -16.85
CA GLU A 165 -37.47 -20.31 -15.80
C GLU A 165 -36.72 -19.07 -16.35
N LYS A 166 -36.79 -17.98 -15.58
CA LYS A 166 -36.08 -16.72 -15.87
C LYS A 166 -35.11 -16.40 -14.75
N LYS A 167 -33.90 -15.99 -15.10
CA LYS A 167 -32.92 -15.45 -14.13
C LYS A 167 -33.27 -14.01 -13.80
N VAL A 168 -33.48 -13.73 -12.51
CA VAL A 168 -33.72 -12.38 -11.98
C VAL A 168 -32.66 -12.04 -10.95
N LYS A 169 -32.43 -10.76 -10.71
CA LYS A 169 -31.55 -10.32 -9.62
C LYS A 169 -32.06 -10.88 -8.29
N ASP A 170 -31.10 -11.28 -7.44
CA ASP A 170 -31.38 -11.66 -6.06
C ASP A 170 -30.83 -10.57 -5.10
N PRO A 171 -31.64 -9.56 -4.74
CA PRO A 171 -31.19 -8.47 -3.89
C PRO A 171 -30.79 -8.92 -2.49
N GLU A 172 -31.47 -9.95 -1.97
CA GLU A 172 -31.19 -10.49 -0.64
C GLU A 172 -29.81 -11.18 -0.61
N ALA A 173 -29.55 -12.08 -1.55
CA ALA A 173 -28.25 -12.72 -1.67
C ALA A 173 -27.14 -11.71 -1.97
N MET A 174 -27.40 -10.67 -2.75
CA MET A 174 -26.44 -9.59 -3.01
C MET A 174 -26.14 -8.77 -1.75
N ALA A 175 -27.13 -8.51 -0.88
CA ALA A 175 -26.93 -7.84 0.40
C ALA A 175 -26.09 -8.71 1.35
N GLN A 176 -26.39 -10.02 1.43
CA GLN A 176 -25.60 -10.97 2.21
C GLN A 176 -24.14 -11.05 1.69
N ALA A 177 -23.95 -11.04 0.37
CA ALA A 177 -22.62 -11.02 -0.24
C ALA A 177 -21.83 -9.75 0.14
N ALA A 178 -22.48 -8.58 0.18
CA ALA A 178 -21.84 -7.34 0.62
C ALA A 178 -21.40 -7.38 2.09
N ILE A 179 -22.21 -7.94 2.98
CA ILE A 179 -21.82 -8.18 4.38
C ILE A 179 -20.62 -9.11 4.44
N LYS A 180 -20.69 -10.23 3.71
CA LYS A 180 -19.60 -11.21 3.67
C LYS A 180 -18.29 -10.66 3.11
N GLN A 181 -18.36 -9.79 2.10
CA GLN A 181 -17.20 -9.05 1.59
C GLN A 181 -16.54 -8.19 2.67
N THR A 182 -17.32 -7.57 3.55
CA THR A 182 -16.79 -6.77 4.67
C THR A 182 -16.13 -7.67 5.72
N GLU A 183 -16.76 -8.79 6.08
CA GLU A 183 -16.14 -9.77 6.99
C GLU A 183 -14.83 -10.34 6.45
N LEU A 184 -14.75 -10.59 5.14
CA LEU A 184 -13.52 -11.07 4.50
C LEU A 184 -12.42 -10.00 4.48
N ASP A 185 -12.79 -8.73 4.33
CA ASP A 185 -11.86 -7.60 4.41
C ASP A 185 -11.25 -7.47 5.82
N GLU A 186 -12.08 -7.55 6.85
CA GLU A 186 -11.64 -7.56 8.25
C GLU A 186 -10.78 -8.80 8.57
N ALA A 187 -11.18 -9.97 8.07
CA ALA A 187 -10.42 -11.20 8.24
C ALA A 187 -9.04 -11.12 7.57
N PHE A 188 -8.95 -10.47 6.41
CA PHE A 188 -7.66 -10.23 5.72
C PHE A 188 -6.76 -9.29 6.53
N GLU A 189 -7.31 -8.18 7.06
CA GLU A 189 -6.56 -7.26 7.91
C GLU A 189 -5.98 -7.97 9.14
N GLN A 190 -6.81 -8.75 9.84
CA GLN A 190 -6.36 -9.52 11.02
C GLN A 190 -5.32 -10.57 10.64
N TRP A 191 -5.51 -11.27 9.53
CA TRP A 191 -4.56 -12.26 9.03
C TRP A 191 -3.20 -11.62 8.70
N CYS A 192 -3.16 -10.45 8.05
CA CYS A 192 -1.91 -9.74 7.78
C CYS A 192 -1.16 -9.35 9.07
N LYS A 193 -1.89 -8.93 10.11
CA LYS A 193 -1.30 -8.53 11.40
C LYS A 193 -0.79 -9.72 12.23
N GLN A 194 -1.19 -10.94 11.89
CA GLN A 194 -0.78 -12.19 12.57
C GLN A 194 0.34 -12.93 11.83
N GLN A 195 0.86 -12.35 10.75
CA GLN A 195 1.97 -12.96 10.01
C GLN A 195 3.28 -12.92 10.80
N ASP A 196 4.28 -13.67 10.34
CA ASP A 196 5.62 -13.66 10.90
C ASP A 196 6.27 -12.25 10.84
N GLU A 197 7.26 -12.02 11.69
CA GLU A 197 7.96 -10.75 11.83
C GLU A 197 8.53 -10.26 10.49
N ALA A 198 9.13 -11.15 9.70
CA ALA A 198 9.69 -10.78 8.40
C ALA A 198 8.62 -10.28 7.40
N THR A 199 7.42 -10.85 7.44
CA THR A 199 6.29 -10.42 6.61
C THR A 199 5.71 -9.10 7.10
N THR A 200 5.59 -8.90 8.42
CA THR A 200 5.07 -7.68 9.02
C THR A 200 6.01 -6.50 8.83
N ASP A 201 7.32 -6.71 8.95
CA ASP A 201 8.35 -5.71 8.70
C ASP A 201 8.33 -5.27 7.23
N LYS A 202 8.28 -6.23 6.31
CA LYS A 202 8.16 -5.94 4.89
C LYS A 202 6.90 -5.13 4.54
N LEU A 203 5.76 -5.42 5.17
CA LEU A 203 4.54 -4.64 4.98
C LEU A 203 4.68 -3.21 5.52
N THR A 204 5.35 -3.05 6.66
CA THR A 204 5.63 -1.73 7.26
C THR A 204 6.57 -0.90 6.38
N GLU A 205 7.60 -1.54 5.80
CA GLU A 205 8.57 -0.88 4.91
C GLU A 205 7.93 -0.41 3.58
N ILE A 206 7.00 -1.21 3.03
CA ILE A 206 6.33 -0.89 1.77
C ILE A 206 5.29 0.22 1.95
N TYR A 207 4.65 0.33 3.12
CA TYR A 207 3.60 1.31 3.41
C TYR A 207 4.16 2.72 3.59
#